data_5ca96a82fe097834204cab9f4a9d14d5
#
_entry.id   5ca96a82fe097834204cab9f4a9d14d5
#
_cell.length_a   1.000
_cell.length_b   1.000
_cell.length_c   1.000
_cell.angle_alpha   90.00
_cell.angle_beta   90.00
_cell.angle_gamma   90.00
#
_symmetry.space_group_name_H-M   'P 1'
#
loop_
_entity.id
_entity.type
_entity.pdbx_description
1 polymer ?
#
loop_
_entity_poly.entity_id
_entity_poly.type
_entity_poly.pdbx_seq_one_letter_code
_entity_poly.pdbx_strand_id
1 'polypeptide(L)'
;MVSSRTGYRFPDATRVPLMPADSASPSPVTKPAGGGPVDTQPGPPASAGSGHWLIGLATGVARLPLGLARALGAAAGLVAWAGSPGYRRKLRENLRRAGFAGIRASVRAAIEAGRMAGELPYIWLRPPEAIAQRVVCDDLAVLDEAERRGLGIVFLTPHLGAFEATARWYAQRAPITVMFRPPRKPLLGALVAHARGGPGLRPVPAALSGVRAMLRALRAGAAVGLLPDQVPGAGEGRWAMFFGEPAYTMTLPMKLVQSTRASVIIAVGERVSGGWRLRLERFDGEPSPEALNARMERMILASPHQYLWGYNRYKRPHGVVGPSADERPAAASQPSSPTPPGVPRA
;
A
#
# COMPACT_ATOMS: atom_id res chain seq x y z
N MET A 1 17.56 -34.87 0.90
CA MET A 1 17.52 -34.22 -0.41
C MET A 1 17.51 -32.72 -0.19
N VAL A 2 18.63 -32.07 -0.45
CA VAL A 2 18.86 -30.63 -0.21
C VAL A 2 18.41 -29.90 -1.49
N SER A 3 17.28 -29.16 -1.40
CA SER A 3 16.80 -28.32 -2.50
C SER A 3 17.67 -27.08 -2.61
N SER A 4 18.34 -26.94 -3.75
CA SER A 4 19.19 -25.82 -4.13
C SER A 4 18.35 -24.53 -4.18
N ARG A 5 18.67 -23.57 -3.31
CA ARG A 5 18.15 -22.20 -3.35
C ARG A 5 18.81 -21.46 -4.52
N THR A 6 18.13 -21.36 -5.63
CA THR A 6 18.51 -20.44 -6.71
C THR A 6 18.09 -19.04 -6.32
N GLY A 7 18.99 -18.29 -5.70
CA GLY A 7 18.83 -16.85 -5.50
C GLY A 7 18.98 -16.14 -6.85
N TYR A 8 17.96 -15.40 -7.27
CA TYR A 8 18.05 -14.54 -8.45
C TYR A 8 19.09 -13.45 -8.21
N ARG A 9 20.18 -13.43 -9.01
CA ARG A 9 21.13 -12.32 -9.10
C ARG A 9 20.62 -11.35 -10.14
N PHE A 10 20.44 -10.07 -9.75
CA PHE A 10 20.15 -8.99 -10.69
C PHE A 10 21.28 -8.92 -11.73
N PRO A 11 20.96 -8.77 -13.04
CA PRO A 11 21.98 -8.47 -14.04
C PRO A 11 22.60 -7.11 -13.73
N ASP A 12 23.91 -7.02 -13.99
CA ASP A 12 24.73 -5.83 -13.75
C ASP A 12 24.17 -4.62 -14.49
N ALA A 13 23.84 -3.55 -13.76
CA ALA A 13 23.16 -2.35 -14.26
C ALA A 13 24.11 -1.40 -15.04
N THR A 14 25.08 -1.92 -15.75
CA THR A 14 25.98 -1.18 -16.62
C THR A 14 25.74 -1.54 -18.08
N ARG A 15 24.81 -0.84 -18.72
CA ARG A 15 24.75 -0.44 -20.15
C ARG A 15 23.32 -0.26 -20.63
N VAL A 16 22.77 0.92 -20.37
CA VAL A 16 21.71 1.47 -21.24
C VAL A 16 22.41 2.53 -22.08
N PRO A 17 22.41 2.46 -23.42
CA PRO A 17 22.97 3.51 -24.27
C PRO A 17 22.08 4.74 -24.16
N LEU A 18 22.67 5.88 -23.79
CA LEU A 18 22.08 7.19 -23.93
C LEU A 18 21.90 7.50 -25.42
N MET A 19 20.67 7.68 -25.86
CA MET A 19 20.38 8.25 -27.16
C MET A 19 20.80 9.73 -27.18
N PRO A 20 21.40 10.24 -28.26
CA PRO A 20 21.86 11.63 -28.35
C PRO A 20 20.67 12.60 -28.39
N ALA A 21 20.82 13.71 -27.66
CA ALA A 21 19.89 14.84 -27.69
C ALA A 21 19.99 15.56 -29.04
N ASP A 22 18.90 15.57 -29.80
CA ASP A 22 18.76 16.42 -30.97
C ASP A 22 18.67 17.90 -30.56
N SER A 23 19.64 18.67 -30.99
CA SER A 23 19.71 20.12 -30.84
C SER A 23 18.90 20.81 -31.95
N ALA A 24 17.68 21.19 -31.65
CA ALA A 24 16.92 22.13 -32.47
C ALA A 24 16.54 23.34 -31.61
N SER A 25 17.23 24.48 -31.86
CA SER A 25 16.86 25.79 -31.30
C SER A 25 15.63 26.35 -31.98
N PRO A 26 14.58 26.78 -31.26
CA PRO A 26 13.53 27.61 -31.85
C PRO A 26 13.83 29.08 -31.72
N SER A 27 13.59 29.83 -32.80
CA SER A 27 13.64 31.27 -32.94
C SER A 27 12.66 32.03 -32.04
N PRO A 28 12.90 33.29 -31.69
CA PRO A 28 12.12 34.03 -30.70
C PRO A 28 10.78 34.53 -31.24
N VAL A 29 9.70 34.19 -30.55
CA VAL A 29 8.37 34.78 -30.75
C VAL A 29 8.16 35.91 -29.75
N THR A 30 7.82 37.08 -30.25
CA THR A 30 7.55 38.34 -29.55
C THR A 30 6.35 38.24 -28.59
N LYS A 31 6.52 38.81 -27.40
CA LYS A 31 5.61 38.89 -26.28
C LYS A 31 4.61 40.02 -26.40
N PRO A 32 3.31 39.87 -26.09
CA PRO A 32 2.48 41.01 -25.69
C PRO A 32 2.48 41.16 -24.16
N ALA A 33 2.50 42.39 -23.72
CA ALA A 33 2.50 42.80 -22.31
C ALA A 33 1.10 42.70 -21.68
N GLY A 34 1.06 42.35 -20.41
CA GLY A 34 -0.08 42.62 -19.55
C GLY A 34 -0.47 41.45 -18.63
N GLY A 35 -0.30 41.63 -17.31
CA GLY A 35 -0.88 40.77 -16.26
C GLY A 35 0.12 39.84 -15.58
N GLY A 36 0.76 40.30 -14.51
CA GLY A 36 1.66 39.48 -13.69
C GLY A 36 0.94 38.36 -12.98
N PRO A 37 1.49 37.13 -12.99
CA PRO A 37 1.01 36.09 -12.11
C PRO A 37 1.46 36.36 -10.68
N VAL A 38 0.52 36.32 -9.74
CA VAL A 38 0.81 36.25 -8.32
C VAL A 38 1.53 34.94 -8.06
N ASP A 39 2.82 35.03 -7.87
CA ASP A 39 3.73 33.94 -7.54
C ASP A 39 3.50 33.56 -6.05
N THR A 40 2.52 32.72 -5.78
CA THR A 40 2.36 32.07 -4.48
C THR A 40 3.32 30.88 -4.41
N GLN A 41 4.59 31.16 -4.28
CA GLN A 41 5.52 30.18 -3.75
C GLN A 41 5.05 29.80 -2.33
N PRO A 42 4.87 28.51 -2.03
CA PRO A 42 4.66 28.09 -0.66
C PRO A 42 5.91 28.50 0.13
N GLY A 43 5.72 29.37 1.12
CA GLY A 43 6.78 29.81 2.01
C GLY A 43 7.53 28.63 2.62
N PRO A 44 8.80 28.83 3.03
CA PRO A 44 9.59 27.76 3.63
C PRO A 44 8.86 27.18 4.83
N PRO A 45 8.88 25.84 5.02
CA PRO A 45 8.17 25.22 6.13
C PRO A 45 8.71 25.76 7.45
N ALA A 46 7.82 26.37 8.22
CA ALA A 46 8.13 26.84 9.56
C ALA A 46 8.64 25.67 10.42
N SER A 47 9.69 25.91 11.20
CA SER A 47 10.32 25.04 12.19
C SER A 47 11.13 23.83 11.67
N ALA A 48 12.32 24.10 11.13
CA ALA A 48 13.33 23.07 10.80
C ALA A 48 13.91 22.35 12.06
N GLY A 49 13.57 22.75 13.27
CA GLY A 49 14.19 22.21 14.50
C GLY A 49 13.58 20.94 15.08
N SER A 50 12.29 20.69 14.87
CA SER A 50 11.58 19.64 15.61
C SER A 50 11.60 18.22 14.99
N GLY A 51 12.12 18.05 13.77
CA GLY A 51 12.11 16.77 13.04
C GLY A 51 13.44 16.00 13.05
N HIS A 52 14.56 16.65 13.31
CA HIS A 52 15.90 16.05 13.18
C HIS A 52 16.12 14.88 14.14
N TRP A 53 15.60 14.94 15.37
CA TRP A 53 15.73 13.83 16.33
C TRP A 53 15.00 12.57 15.87
N LEU A 54 13.83 12.70 15.22
CA LEU A 54 13.09 11.55 14.64
C LEU A 54 13.84 10.93 13.47
N ILE A 55 14.46 11.75 12.61
CA ILE A 55 15.31 11.26 11.52
C ILE A 55 16.51 10.54 12.13
N GLY A 56 17.14 11.10 13.17
CA GLY A 56 18.24 10.47 13.89
C GLY A 56 17.82 9.12 14.53
N LEU A 57 16.68 9.09 15.21
CA LEU A 57 16.12 7.87 15.78
C LEU A 57 15.81 6.82 14.68
N ALA A 58 15.14 7.22 13.63
CA ALA A 58 14.84 6.34 12.50
C ALA A 58 16.11 5.79 11.84
N THR A 59 17.15 6.63 11.69
CA THR A 59 18.46 6.20 11.18
C THR A 59 19.14 5.22 12.12
N GLY A 60 19.05 5.44 13.44
CA GLY A 60 19.52 4.49 14.45
C GLY A 60 18.82 3.13 14.33
N VAL A 61 17.49 3.13 14.26
CA VAL A 61 16.69 1.90 14.08
C VAL A 61 17.01 1.23 12.74
N ALA A 62 17.23 1.98 11.68
CA ALA A 62 17.58 1.44 10.36
C ALA A 62 18.93 0.69 10.37
N ARG A 63 19.84 1.02 11.28
CA ARG A 63 21.15 0.33 11.43
C ARG A 63 21.05 -0.99 12.18
N LEU A 64 19.99 -1.21 12.94
CA LEU A 64 19.79 -2.46 13.67
C LEU A 64 19.64 -3.65 12.73
N PRO A 65 20.00 -4.86 13.17
CA PRO A 65 19.58 -6.08 12.47
C PRO A 65 18.06 -6.13 12.32
N LEU A 66 17.57 -6.57 11.16
CA LEU A 66 16.12 -6.58 10.83
C LEU A 66 15.29 -7.31 11.91
N GLY A 67 15.82 -8.43 12.44
CA GLY A 67 15.15 -9.18 13.51
C GLY A 67 14.96 -8.35 14.79
N LEU A 68 15.97 -7.57 15.17
CA LEU A 68 15.91 -6.70 16.36
C LEU A 68 14.94 -5.53 16.13
N ALA A 69 14.99 -4.88 14.98
CA ALA A 69 14.03 -3.81 14.62
C ALA A 69 12.58 -4.32 14.68
N ARG A 70 12.32 -5.52 14.17
CA ARG A 70 11.01 -6.20 14.25
C ARG A 70 10.63 -6.57 15.68
N ALA A 71 11.57 -7.03 16.51
CA ALA A 71 11.30 -7.38 17.89
C ALA A 71 10.92 -6.15 18.73
N LEU A 72 11.66 -5.04 18.58
CA LEU A 72 11.31 -3.76 19.20
C LEU A 72 9.95 -3.25 18.73
N GLY A 73 9.69 -3.33 17.45
CA GLY A 73 8.39 -2.99 16.89
C GLY A 73 7.27 -3.87 17.47
N ALA A 74 7.47 -5.18 17.58
CA ALA A 74 6.52 -6.12 18.16
C ALA A 74 6.18 -5.76 19.62
N ALA A 75 7.21 -5.44 20.42
CA ALA A 75 7.03 -4.99 21.81
C ALA A 75 6.21 -3.68 21.87
N ALA A 76 6.54 -2.71 21.00
CA ALA A 76 5.76 -1.45 20.90
C ALA A 76 4.31 -1.69 20.49
N GLY A 77 4.06 -2.61 19.55
CA GLY A 77 2.71 -3.03 19.16
C GLY A 77 1.92 -3.64 20.31
N LEU A 78 2.56 -4.48 21.12
CA LEU A 78 1.94 -5.08 22.31
C LEU A 78 1.64 -4.02 23.38
N VAL A 79 2.56 -3.08 23.62
CA VAL A 79 2.35 -1.95 24.55
C VAL A 79 1.18 -1.08 24.06
N ALA A 80 1.12 -0.77 22.77
CA ALA A 80 0.00 0.01 22.20
C ALA A 80 -1.34 -0.74 22.34
N TRP A 81 -1.35 -2.06 22.16
CA TRP A 81 -2.52 -2.90 22.37
C TRP A 81 -2.94 -2.91 23.86
N ALA A 82 -2.00 -3.05 24.80
CA ALA A 82 -2.29 -3.05 26.22
C ALA A 82 -2.78 -1.68 26.71
N GLY A 83 -2.15 -0.60 26.25
CA GLY A 83 -2.41 0.75 26.72
C GLY A 83 -3.59 1.48 26.06
N SER A 84 -4.11 0.98 24.90
CA SER A 84 -5.18 1.67 24.17
C SER A 84 -6.45 0.83 24.00
N PRO A 85 -7.47 1.03 24.85
CA PRO A 85 -8.77 0.35 24.72
C PRO A 85 -9.44 0.58 23.35
N GLY A 86 -9.34 1.80 22.82
CA GLY A 86 -9.91 2.16 21.51
C GLY A 86 -9.22 1.40 20.35
N TYR A 87 -7.91 1.24 20.40
CA TYR A 87 -7.17 0.44 19.43
C TYR A 87 -7.54 -1.03 19.51
N ARG A 88 -7.59 -1.62 20.73
CA ARG A 88 -8.03 -3.01 20.94
C ARG A 88 -9.43 -3.26 20.40
N ARG A 89 -10.39 -2.35 20.70
CA ARG A 89 -11.77 -2.46 20.19
C ARG A 89 -11.79 -2.51 18.67
N LYS A 90 -11.12 -1.57 18.01
CA LYS A 90 -11.06 -1.51 16.55
C LYS A 90 -10.44 -2.74 15.92
N LEU A 91 -9.33 -3.25 16.47
CA LEU A 91 -8.71 -4.49 16.03
C LEU A 91 -9.71 -5.67 16.10
N ARG A 92 -10.39 -5.82 17.24
CA ARG A 92 -11.35 -6.92 17.45
C ARG A 92 -12.55 -6.82 16.53
N GLU A 93 -13.09 -5.62 16.33
CA GLU A 93 -14.22 -5.38 15.42
C GLU A 93 -13.87 -5.77 13.99
N ASN A 94 -12.73 -5.31 13.49
CA ASN A 94 -12.30 -5.60 12.12
C ASN A 94 -11.94 -7.07 11.92
N LEU A 95 -11.22 -7.68 12.86
CA LEU A 95 -10.89 -9.10 12.83
C LEU A 95 -12.16 -9.98 12.86
N ARG A 96 -13.16 -9.64 13.69
CA ARG A 96 -14.42 -10.38 13.77
C ARG A 96 -15.18 -10.34 12.45
N ARG A 97 -15.20 -9.21 11.73
CA ARG A 97 -15.79 -9.12 10.38
C ARG A 97 -15.15 -10.09 9.39
N ALA A 98 -13.85 -10.31 9.53
CA ALA A 98 -13.10 -11.26 8.70
C ALA A 98 -13.14 -12.72 9.23
N GLY A 99 -13.97 -13.02 10.23
CA GLY A 99 -14.08 -14.36 10.80
C GLY A 99 -13.06 -14.71 11.88
N PHE A 100 -12.20 -13.77 12.30
CA PHE A 100 -11.18 -14.00 13.33
C PHE A 100 -11.63 -13.46 14.68
N ALA A 101 -12.10 -14.34 15.56
CA ALA A 101 -12.50 -13.96 16.91
C ALA A 101 -11.39 -14.23 17.94
N GLY A 102 -11.49 -13.53 19.08
CA GLY A 102 -10.70 -13.81 20.27
C GLY A 102 -9.49 -12.91 20.49
N ILE A 103 -8.97 -12.98 21.72
CA ILE A 103 -7.87 -12.13 22.19
C ILE A 103 -6.55 -12.44 21.47
N ARG A 104 -6.30 -13.73 21.18
CA ARG A 104 -5.06 -14.19 20.53
C ARG A 104 -4.90 -13.60 19.14
N ALA A 105 -5.97 -13.56 18.33
CA ALA A 105 -5.95 -12.94 17.01
C ALA A 105 -5.65 -11.43 17.11
N SER A 106 -6.28 -10.72 18.06
CA SER A 106 -6.07 -9.30 18.31
C SER A 106 -4.63 -8.98 18.75
N VAL A 107 -4.07 -9.80 19.64
CA VAL A 107 -2.67 -9.65 20.11
C VAL A 107 -1.70 -9.90 18.94
N ARG A 108 -1.89 -10.96 18.17
CA ARG A 108 -1.03 -11.26 17.02
C ARG A 108 -1.06 -10.14 15.98
N ALA A 109 -2.25 -9.62 15.66
CA ALA A 109 -2.39 -8.48 14.73
C ALA A 109 -1.68 -7.23 15.24
N ALA A 110 -1.74 -6.94 16.54
CA ALA A 110 -1.02 -5.81 17.14
C ALA A 110 0.50 -6.00 17.09
N ILE A 111 0.99 -7.19 17.38
CA ILE A 111 2.41 -7.56 17.25
C ILE A 111 2.88 -7.37 15.81
N GLU A 112 2.12 -7.86 14.83
CA GLU A 112 2.49 -7.74 13.40
C GLU A 112 2.44 -6.29 12.90
N ALA A 113 1.46 -5.49 13.34
CA ALA A 113 1.42 -4.05 13.08
C ALA A 113 2.64 -3.33 13.69
N GLY A 114 3.05 -3.74 14.88
CA GLY A 114 4.28 -3.26 15.51
C GLY A 114 5.54 -3.65 14.73
N ARG A 115 5.66 -4.91 14.29
CA ARG A 115 6.76 -5.37 13.43
C ARG A 115 6.85 -4.58 12.14
N MET A 116 5.70 -4.30 11.51
CA MET A 116 5.63 -3.44 10.33
C MET A 116 6.20 -2.05 10.63
N ALA A 117 5.78 -1.42 11.71
CA ALA A 117 6.29 -0.09 12.11
C ALA A 117 7.80 -0.11 12.41
N GLY A 118 8.29 -1.17 13.06
CA GLY A 118 9.72 -1.35 13.39
C GLY A 118 10.61 -1.57 12.17
N GLU A 119 10.09 -2.22 11.12
CA GLU A 119 10.87 -2.45 9.89
C GLU A 119 10.83 -1.27 8.89
N LEU A 120 9.89 -0.30 9.03
CA LEU A 120 9.81 0.84 8.12
C LEU A 120 11.11 1.64 8.01
N PRO A 121 11.79 2.03 9.11
CA PRO A 121 13.07 2.73 9.01
C PRO A 121 14.13 1.90 8.27
N TYR A 122 14.15 0.58 8.47
CA TYR A 122 15.06 -0.32 7.77
C TYR A 122 14.78 -0.31 6.26
N ILE A 123 13.50 -0.41 5.85
CA ILE A 123 13.09 -0.42 4.44
C ILE A 123 13.36 0.94 3.77
N TRP A 124 13.13 2.04 4.50
CA TRP A 124 13.21 3.39 3.92
C TRP A 124 14.63 3.94 3.81
N LEU A 125 15.50 3.64 4.80
CA LEU A 125 16.78 4.31 4.98
C LEU A 125 18.00 3.43 4.67
N ARG A 126 17.81 2.14 4.43
CA ARG A 126 18.87 1.27 3.92
C ARG A 126 19.01 1.41 2.40
N PRO A 127 20.20 1.14 1.86
CA PRO A 127 20.39 1.05 0.42
C PRO A 127 19.37 0.08 -0.21
N PRO A 128 18.79 0.42 -1.36
CA PRO A 128 17.77 -0.42 -2.01
C PRO A 128 18.22 -1.84 -2.27
N GLU A 129 19.53 -2.06 -2.55
CA GLU A 129 20.14 -3.36 -2.78
C GLU A 129 20.05 -4.25 -1.53
N ALA A 130 20.22 -3.66 -0.34
CA ALA A 130 20.12 -4.38 0.92
C ALA A 130 18.68 -4.87 1.20
N ILE A 131 17.68 -4.18 0.64
CA ILE A 131 16.28 -4.60 0.68
C ILE A 131 16.06 -5.72 -0.35
N ALA A 132 16.50 -5.51 -1.60
CA ALA A 132 16.31 -6.47 -2.67
C ALA A 132 16.93 -7.85 -2.35
N GLN A 133 18.11 -7.88 -1.74
CA GLN A 133 18.78 -9.12 -1.32
C GLN A 133 18.00 -9.94 -0.26
N ARG A 134 17.02 -9.32 0.42
CA ARG A 134 16.18 -9.95 1.43
C ARG A 134 14.76 -10.26 0.94
N VAL A 135 14.48 -9.98 -0.33
CA VAL A 135 13.20 -10.30 -0.96
C VAL A 135 13.36 -11.57 -1.80
N VAL A 136 12.48 -12.52 -1.54
CA VAL A 136 12.28 -13.70 -2.41
C VAL A 136 10.95 -13.50 -3.14
N CYS A 137 10.97 -13.59 -4.47
CA CYS A 137 9.79 -13.51 -5.31
C CYS A 137 9.71 -14.78 -6.15
N ASP A 138 8.65 -15.56 -5.96
CA ASP A 138 8.45 -16.84 -6.65
C ASP A 138 7.66 -16.66 -7.96
N ASP A 139 6.92 -15.53 -8.10
CA ASP A 139 5.95 -15.29 -9.18
C ASP A 139 6.48 -14.32 -10.25
N LEU A 140 7.78 -14.35 -10.55
CA LEU A 140 8.42 -13.43 -11.51
C LEU A 140 7.82 -13.52 -12.91
N ALA A 141 7.35 -14.69 -13.32
CA ALA A 141 6.71 -14.88 -14.63
C ALA A 141 5.49 -13.96 -14.84
N VAL A 142 4.73 -13.65 -13.77
CA VAL A 142 3.60 -12.72 -13.82
C VAL A 142 4.09 -11.32 -14.16
N LEU A 143 5.22 -10.92 -13.60
CA LEU A 143 5.84 -9.62 -13.84
C LEU A 143 6.43 -9.54 -15.24
N ASP A 144 7.21 -10.56 -15.64
CA ASP A 144 7.84 -10.63 -16.97
C ASP A 144 6.78 -10.55 -18.08
N GLU A 145 5.64 -11.21 -17.90
CA GLU A 145 4.52 -11.14 -18.84
C GLU A 145 3.94 -9.73 -18.93
N ALA A 146 3.71 -9.07 -17.78
CA ALA A 146 3.17 -7.72 -17.74
C ALA A 146 4.13 -6.70 -18.39
N GLU A 147 5.44 -6.84 -18.18
CA GLU A 147 6.46 -6.00 -18.80
C GLU A 147 6.56 -6.23 -20.31
N ARG A 148 6.51 -7.46 -20.79
CA ARG A 148 6.51 -7.78 -22.23
C ARG A 148 5.33 -7.15 -22.99
N ARG A 149 4.20 -6.94 -22.33
CA ARG A 149 3.05 -6.27 -22.94
C ARG A 149 3.29 -4.78 -23.20
N GLY A 150 4.21 -4.12 -22.48
CA GLY A 150 4.59 -2.73 -22.70
C GLY A 150 3.51 -1.67 -22.39
N LEU A 151 2.37 -2.07 -21.80
CA LEU A 151 1.21 -1.20 -21.55
C LEU A 151 1.29 -0.47 -20.19
N GLY A 152 2.42 -0.59 -19.50
CA GLY A 152 2.56 -0.15 -18.12
C GLY A 152 1.92 -1.12 -17.12
N ILE A 153 2.25 -0.92 -15.83
CA ILE A 153 1.80 -1.83 -14.75
C ILE A 153 1.19 -1.01 -13.62
N VAL A 154 0.00 -1.38 -13.17
CA VAL A 154 -0.62 -0.89 -11.93
C VAL A 154 -0.43 -1.93 -10.84
N PHE A 155 0.47 -1.65 -9.90
CA PHE A 155 0.61 -2.44 -8.67
C PHE A 155 -0.43 -2.01 -7.65
N LEU A 156 -1.21 -2.97 -7.16
CA LEU A 156 -2.17 -2.80 -6.07
C LEU A 156 -1.65 -3.56 -4.86
N THR A 157 -1.28 -2.82 -3.83
CA THR A 157 -0.65 -3.38 -2.64
C THR A 157 -1.50 -3.04 -1.42
N PRO A 158 -2.23 -3.98 -0.80
CA PRO A 158 -2.93 -3.73 0.45
C PRO A 158 -1.92 -3.45 1.58
N HIS A 159 -2.36 -2.81 2.67
CA HIS A 159 -1.54 -2.63 3.88
C HIS A 159 -1.34 -3.98 4.60
N LEU A 160 -0.78 -4.94 3.89
CA LEU A 160 -0.50 -6.30 4.31
C LEU A 160 1.01 -6.55 4.28
N GLY A 161 1.54 -7.05 5.38
CA GLY A 161 2.97 -7.34 5.47
C GLY A 161 3.84 -6.08 5.36
N ALA A 162 4.94 -6.20 4.65
CA ALA A 162 5.90 -5.13 4.37
C ALA A 162 5.60 -4.47 3.02
N PHE A 163 4.43 -3.86 2.88
CA PHE A 163 3.97 -3.26 1.62
C PHE A 163 4.94 -2.23 1.03
N GLU A 164 5.71 -1.52 1.84
CA GLU A 164 6.74 -0.56 1.38
C GLU A 164 7.95 -1.27 0.71
N ALA A 165 8.24 -2.51 1.08
CA ALA A 165 9.34 -3.27 0.49
C ALA A 165 9.06 -3.62 -0.99
N THR A 166 7.80 -3.81 -1.37
CA THR A 166 7.38 -4.15 -2.73
C THR A 166 7.82 -3.08 -3.74
N ALA A 167 7.49 -1.80 -3.47
CA ALA A 167 7.85 -0.72 -4.38
C ALA A 167 9.36 -0.50 -4.45
N ARG A 168 10.08 -0.65 -3.33
CA ARG A 168 11.54 -0.52 -3.29
C ARG A 168 12.25 -1.66 -4.02
N TRP A 169 11.73 -2.87 -3.92
CA TRP A 169 12.24 -4.00 -4.67
C TRP A 169 12.02 -3.80 -6.18
N TYR A 170 10.81 -3.41 -6.59
CA TYR A 170 10.53 -3.19 -8.01
C TYR A 170 11.36 -2.03 -8.58
N ALA A 171 11.61 -0.98 -7.81
CA ALA A 171 12.44 0.15 -8.22
C ALA A 171 13.88 -0.21 -8.59
N GLN A 172 14.38 -1.40 -8.18
CA GLN A 172 15.69 -1.93 -8.64
C GLN A 172 15.61 -2.53 -10.04
N ARG A 173 14.42 -2.82 -10.53
CA ARG A 173 14.19 -3.43 -11.84
C ARG A 173 13.77 -2.38 -12.88
N ALA A 174 12.85 -1.52 -12.53
CA ALA A 174 12.33 -0.48 -13.41
C ALA A 174 11.72 0.69 -12.61
N PRO A 175 11.58 1.88 -13.20
CA PRO A 175 10.97 3.03 -12.53
C PRO A 175 9.53 2.77 -12.13
N ILE A 176 9.18 3.18 -10.88
CA ILE A 176 7.82 3.11 -10.36
C ILE A 176 7.41 4.44 -9.74
N THR A 177 6.18 4.90 -10.06
CA THR A 177 5.55 6.06 -9.46
C THR A 177 4.52 5.61 -8.42
N VAL A 178 4.71 5.96 -7.15
CA VAL A 178 3.84 5.54 -6.06
C VAL A 178 3.02 6.70 -5.52
N MET A 179 1.71 6.50 -5.36
CA MET A 179 0.84 7.48 -4.73
C MET A 179 0.97 7.40 -3.21
N PHE A 180 1.13 8.55 -2.57
CA PHE A 180 1.14 8.63 -1.12
C PHE A 180 0.28 9.79 -0.60
N ARG A 181 -0.24 9.63 0.60
CA ARG A 181 -0.89 10.71 1.33
C ARG A 181 0.08 11.22 2.40
N PRO A 182 0.47 12.50 2.38
CA PRO A 182 1.34 13.06 3.40
C PRO A 182 0.74 12.83 4.80
N PRO A 183 1.56 12.50 5.80
CA PRO A 183 1.11 12.37 7.18
C PRO A 183 0.51 13.70 7.67
N ARG A 184 -0.56 13.63 8.45
CA ARG A 184 -1.18 14.83 9.04
C ARG A 184 -0.31 15.51 10.10
N LYS A 185 0.62 14.77 10.71
CA LYS A 185 1.56 15.30 11.71
C LYS A 185 2.80 15.83 10.98
N PRO A 186 3.12 17.13 11.07
CA PRO A 186 4.26 17.74 10.37
C PRO A 186 5.58 17.04 10.66
N LEU A 187 5.76 16.58 11.89
CA LEU A 187 6.94 15.84 12.37
C LEU A 187 7.20 14.56 11.57
N LEU A 188 6.15 13.79 11.26
CA LEU A 188 6.25 12.60 10.41
C LEU A 188 6.40 12.96 8.93
N GLY A 189 5.91 14.14 8.53
CA GLY A 189 6.03 14.64 7.16
C GLY A 189 7.49 14.78 6.72
N ALA A 190 8.33 15.38 7.58
CA ALA A 190 9.77 15.55 7.32
C ALA A 190 10.49 14.19 7.17
N LEU A 191 10.22 13.23 8.07
CA LEU A 191 10.76 11.88 7.99
C LEU A 191 10.34 11.17 6.70
N VAL A 192 9.05 11.20 6.37
CA VAL A 192 8.52 10.54 5.18
C VAL A 192 9.04 11.17 3.89
N ALA A 193 9.15 12.50 3.83
CA ALA A 193 9.72 13.20 2.69
C ALA A 193 11.20 12.84 2.46
N HIS A 194 11.97 12.73 3.56
CA HIS A 194 13.37 12.31 3.50
C HIS A 194 13.54 10.84 3.07
N ALA A 195 12.64 9.98 3.50
CA ALA A 195 12.80 8.53 3.42
C ALA A 195 12.15 7.87 2.20
N ARG A 196 11.09 8.46 1.63
CA ARG A 196 10.28 7.80 0.60
C ARG A 196 10.78 7.91 -0.83
N GLY A 197 11.66 8.86 -1.15
CA GLY A 197 12.28 8.98 -2.47
C GLY A 197 13.50 8.06 -2.62
N GLY A 198 13.91 7.82 -3.85
CA GLY A 198 15.13 7.08 -4.13
C GLY A 198 15.27 6.76 -5.62
N PRO A 199 16.40 6.19 -6.04
CA PRO A 199 16.59 5.75 -7.41
C PRO A 199 15.44 4.86 -7.86
N GLY A 200 14.85 5.14 -9.01
CA GLY A 200 13.73 4.38 -9.57
C GLY A 200 12.39 4.53 -8.86
N LEU A 201 12.31 5.16 -7.68
CA LEU A 201 11.08 5.32 -6.89
C LEU A 201 10.65 6.78 -6.81
N ARG A 202 9.55 7.13 -7.47
CA ARG A 202 8.98 8.48 -7.50
C ARG A 202 7.69 8.56 -6.68
N PRO A 203 7.69 9.19 -5.49
CA PRO A 203 6.46 9.45 -4.76
C PRO A 203 5.68 10.61 -5.39
N VAL A 204 4.34 10.48 -5.46
CA VAL A 204 3.43 11.54 -5.92
C VAL A 204 2.27 11.70 -4.93
N PRO A 205 1.75 12.93 -4.74
CA PRO A 205 0.67 13.16 -3.78
C PRO A 205 -0.64 12.51 -4.22
N ALA A 206 -1.48 12.13 -3.25
CA ALA A 206 -2.86 11.69 -3.48
C ALA A 206 -3.75 12.91 -3.81
N ALA A 207 -3.52 13.48 -4.99
CA ALA A 207 -4.21 14.65 -5.55
C ALA A 207 -4.23 14.53 -7.08
N LEU A 208 -4.95 15.43 -7.76
CA LEU A 208 -5.08 15.42 -9.22
C LEU A 208 -3.71 15.48 -9.95
N SER A 209 -2.75 16.23 -9.41
CA SER A 209 -1.37 16.28 -9.94
C SER A 209 -0.68 14.91 -9.90
N GLY A 210 -0.85 14.16 -8.82
CA GLY A 210 -0.35 12.79 -8.70
C GLY A 210 -1.02 11.83 -9.67
N VAL A 211 -2.35 11.90 -9.83
CA VAL A 211 -3.09 11.09 -10.81
C VAL A 211 -2.57 11.37 -12.23
N ARG A 212 -2.37 12.65 -12.59
CA ARG A 212 -1.79 13.02 -13.89
C ARG A 212 -0.38 12.46 -14.08
N ALA A 213 0.44 12.46 -13.03
CA ALA A 213 1.79 11.89 -13.07
C ALA A 213 1.74 10.36 -13.29
N MET A 214 0.83 9.66 -12.62
CA MET A 214 0.64 8.21 -12.80
C MET A 214 0.16 7.87 -14.22
N LEU A 215 -0.79 8.64 -14.77
CA LEU A 215 -1.25 8.44 -16.15
C LEU A 215 -0.12 8.64 -17.16
N ARG A 216 0.75 9.66 -16.95
CA ARG A 216 1.93 9.84 -17.82
C ARG A 216 2.91 8.66 -17.71
N ALA A 217 3.16 8.17 -16.49
CA ALA A 217 4.03 7.02 -16.28
C ALA A 217 3.49 5.77 -16.98
N LEU A 218 2.20 5.46 -16.82
CA LEU A 218 1.57 4.31 -17.47
C LEU A 218 1.61 4.40 -18.99
N ARG A 219 1.31 5.59 -19.57
CA ARG A 219 1.40 5.80 -21.03
C ARG A 219 2.81 5.67 -21.60
N ALA A 220 3.82 5.88 -20.76
CA ALA A 220 5.22 5.62 -21.09
C ALA A 220 5.65 4.15 -20.83
N GLY A 221 4.72 3.25 -20.54
CA GLY A 221 5.02 1.84 -20.24
C GLY A 221 5.60 1.58 -18.85
N ALA A 222 5.69 2.62 -17.99
CA ALA A 222 6.27 2.48 -16.65
C ALA A 222 5.23 1.98 -15.63
N ALA A 223 5.72 1.64 -14.42
CA ALA A 223 4.87 1.15 -13.34
C ALA A 223 4.34 2.27 -12.44
N VAL A 224 3.16 2.02 -11.85
CA VAL A 224 2.60 2.83 -10.76
C VAL A 224 2.17 1.95 -9.60
N GLY A 225 2.21 2.49 -8.37
CA GLY A 225 1.83 1.78 -7.15
C GLY A 225 0.74 2.51 -6.37
N LEU A 226 -0.26 1.76 -5.91
CA LEU A 226 -1.39 2.23 -5.11
C LEU A 226 -1.65 1.30 -3.93
N LEU A 227 -2.10 1.87 -2.81
CA LEU A 227 -2.64 1.10 -1.67
C LEU A 227 -4.16 1.27 -1.66
N PRO A 228 -4.93 0.28 -2.20
CA PRO A 228 -6.33 0.47 -2.52
C PRO A 228 -7.29 0.25 -1.34
N ASP A 229 -6.80 -0.22 -0.20
CA ASP A 229 -7.58 -0.61 0.99
C ASP A 229 -7.85 0.54 1.97
N GLN A 230 -7.45 1.77 1.65
CA GLN A 230 -7.82 2.95 2.42
C GLN A 230 -9.05 3.65 1.83
N VAL A 231 -9.85 4.26 2.71
CA VAL A 231 -11.06 4.99 2.33
C VAL A 231 -10.70 6.27 1.58
N PRO A 232 -11.14 6.42 0.32
CA PRO A 232 -10.86 7.61 -0.49
C PRO A 232 -11.67 8.83 -0.02
N GLY A 233 -11.46 9.98 -0.64
CA GLY A 233 -12.26 11.17 -0.47
C GLY A 233 -13.68 11.02 -1.04
N ALA A 234 -14.56 11.99 -0.72
CA ALA A 234 -15.90 12.04 -1.32
C ALA A 234 -15.80 12.17 -2.85
N GLY A 235 -16.61 11.37 -3.58
CA GLY A 235 -16.60 11.33 -5.04
C GLY A 235 -15.47 10.49 -5.67
N GLU A 236 -14.53 9.98 -4.88
CA GLU A 236 -13.39 9.19 -5.35
C GLU A 236 -13.60 7.67 -5.20
N GLY A 237 -14.75 7.24 -4.69
CA GLY A 237 -15.06 5.83 -4.44
C GLY A 237 -16.51 5.48 -4.65
N ARG A 238 -16.82 4.20 -4.49
CA ARG A 238 -18.16 3.62 -4.42
C ARG A 238 -18.24 2.65 -3.24
N TRP A 239 -19.45 2.41 -2.77
CA TRP A 239 -19.69 1.36 -1.79
C TRP A 239 -19.54 0.00 -2.46
N ALA A 240 -18.80 -0.88 -1.81
CA ALA A 240 -18.60 -2.26 -2.23
C ALA A 240 -18.39 -3.12 -0.99
N MET A 241 -18.79 -4.38 -1.01
CA MET A 241 -18.65 -5.29 0.12
C MET A 241 -17.17 -5.57 0.40
N PHE A 242 -16.82 -5.59 1.69
CA PHE A 242 -15.50 -5.98 2.19
C PHE A 242 -15.69 -6.74 3.51
N PHE A 243 -15.34 -8.01 3.53
CA PHE A 243 -15.64 -8.93 4.64
C PHE A 243 -17.09 -8.85 5.11
N GLY A 244 -18.02 -8.91 4.16
CA GLY A 244 -19.45 -8.93 4.45
C GLY A 244 -20.07 -7.59 4.89
N GLU A 245 -19.32 -6.49 4.87
CA GLU A 245 -19.79 -5.15 5.28
C GLU A 245 -19.53 -4.12 4.17
N PRO A 246 -20.43 -3.15 3.96
CA PRO A 246 -20.19 -2.09 3.00
C PRO A 246 -18.98 -1.23 3.37
N ALA A 247 -18.06 -1.07 2.44
CA ALA A 247 -16.88 -0.25 2.60
C ALA A 247 -16.72 0.69 1.39
N TYR A 248 -16.55 1.99 1.65
CA TYR A 248 -16.33 2.96 0.59
C TYR A 248 -14.94 2.71 -0.03
N THR A 249 -14.92 2.25 -1.28
CA THR A 249 -13.74 1.72 -1.97
C THR A 249 -13.38 2.60 -3.15
N MET A 250 -12.08 2.88 -3.32
CA MET A 250 -11.60 3.78 -4.38
C MET A 250 -11.85 3.23 -5.78
N THR A 251 -12.16 4.14 -6.73
CA THR A 251 -12.36 3.83 -8.14
C THR A 251 -11.12 4.14 -8.98
N LEU A 252 -10.07 4.71 -8.40
CA LEU A 252 -8.87 5.14 -9.14
C LEU A 252 -8.18 4.00 -9.90
N PRO A 253 -7.98 2.77 -9.35
CA PRO A 253 -7.40 1.66 -10.10
C PRO A 253 -8.14 1.37 -11.40
N MET A 254 -9.47 1.28 -11.33
CA MET A 254 -10.35 1.08 -12.49
C MET A 254 -10.17 2.18 -13.55
N LYS A 255 -10.20 3.45 -13.13
CA LYS A 255 -10.04 4.61 -14.05
C LYS A 255 -8.66 4.64 -14.72
N LEU A 256 -7.59 4.26 -14.00
CA LEU A 256 -6.25 4.17 -14.59
C LEU A 256 -6.20 3.10 -15.68
N VAL A 257 -6.76 1.92 -15.42
CA VAL A 257 -6.78 0.80 -16.38
C VAL A 257 -7.64 1.14 -17.61
N GLN A 258 -8.83 1.69 -17.41
CA GLN A 258 -9.70 2.14 -18.51
C GLN A 258 -9.01 3.15 -19.43
N SER A 259 -8.18 4.05 -18.85
CA SER A 259 -7.48 5.11 -19.58
C SER A 259 -6.19 4.66 -20.27
N THR A 260 -5.57 3.54 -19.86
CA THR A 260 -4.23 3.14 -20.31
C THR A 260 -4.12 1.70 -20.78
N ARG A 261 -5.08 0.84 -20.46
CA ARG A 261 -5.03 -0.62 -20.66
C ARG A 261 -3.85 -1.30 -19.95
N ALA A 262 -3.31 -0.66 -18.93
CA ALA A 262 -2.18 -1.18 -18.16
C ALA A 262 -2.49 -2.55 -17.54
N SER A 263 -1.46 -3.38 -17.41
CA SER A 263 -1.55 -4.64 -16.67
C SER A 263 -1.75 -4.35 -15.18
N VAL A 264 -2.58 -5.15 -14.50
CA VAL A 264 -2.80 -5.00 -13.07
C VAL A 264 -2.19 -6.18 -12.34
N ILE A 265 -1.37 -5.90 -11.33
CA ILE A 265 -0.76 -6.90 -10.46
C ILE A 265 -1.08 -6.55 -9.01
N ILE A 266 -1.64 -7.50 -8.28
CA ILE A 266 -1.67 -7.41 -6.82
C ILE A 266 -0.34 -7.91 -6.28
N ALA A 267 0.28 -7.12 -5.41
CA ALA A 267 1.58 -7.42 -4.84
C ALA A 267 1.50 -7.39 -3.31
N VAL A 268 1.97 -8.45 -2.66
CA VAL A 268 2.01 -8.57 -1.20
C VAL A 268 3.41 -8.92 -0.74
N GLY A 269 3.99 -8.09 0.11
CA GLY A 269 5.28 -8.34 0.74
C GLY A 269 5.12 -9.00 2.11
N GLU A 270 4.98 -10.33 2.16
CA GLU A 270 4.85 -11.05 3.43
C GLU A 270 6.15 -11.01 4.24
N ARG A 271 6.04 -10.73 5.54
CA ARG A 271 7.19 -10.89 6.45
C ARG A 271 7.49 -12.36 6.65
N VAL A 272 8.72 -12.75 6.37
CA VAL A 272 9.27 -14.08 6.67
C VAL A 272 10.53 -13.95 7.52
N SER A 273 11.05 -15.06 8.03
CA SER A 273 12.31 -15.07 8.76
C SER A 273 13.43 -14.50 7.89
N GLY A 274 14.14 -13.51 8.41
CA GLY A 274 15.29 -12.89 7.73
C GLY A 274 15.01 -11.94 6.58
N GLY A 275 13.75 -11.81 6.11
CA GLY A 275 13.44 -10.97 4.95
C GLY A 275 11.95 -10.89 4.63
N TRP A 276 11.64 -10.84 3.35
CA TRP A 276 10.29 -10.74 2.82
C TRP A 276 10.09 -11.71 1.66
N ARG A 277 8.89 -12.26 1.56
CA ARG A 277 8.41 -13.00 0.40
C ARG A 277 7.45 -12.12 -0.37
N LEU A 278 7.78 -11.79 -1.60
CA LEU A 278 6.91 -11.05 -2.49
C LEU A 278 6.05 -12.04 -3.28
N ARG A 279 4.75 -11.94 -3.12
CA ARG A 279 3.75 -12.66 -3.90
C ARG A 279 3.14 -11.69 -4.90
N LEU A 280 3.15 -12.08 -6.16
CA LEU A 280 2.56 -11.34 -7.27
C LEU A 280 1.41 -12.15 -7.85
N GLU A 281 0.26 -11.54 -8.00
CA GLU A 281 -0.91 -12.16 -8.61
C GLU A 281 -1.45 -11.26 -9.71
N ARG A 282 -1.58 -11.79 -10.91
CA ARG A 282 -2.22 -11.08 -12.01
C ARG A 282 -3.68 -10.83 -11.66
N PHE A 283 -4.14 -9.62 -11.88
CA PHE A 283 -5.53 -9.26 -11.76
C PHE A 283 -6.17 -9.34 -13.13
N ASP A 284 -7.00 -10.36 -13.34
CA ASP A 284 -7.74 -10.53 -14.59
C ASP A 284 -9.05 -9.73 -14.54
N GLY A 285 -9.37 -9.08 -15.65
CA GLY A 285 -10.55 -8.23 -15.76
C GLY A 285 -10.34 -6.80 -15.23
N GLU A 286 -11.43 -6.09 -15.08
CA GLU A 286 -11.45 -4.72 -14.61
C GLU A 286 -11.38 -4.67 -13.09
N PRO A 287 -10.46 -3.85 -12.49
CA PRO A 287 -10.37 -3.71 -11.05
C PRO A 287 -11.48 -2.80 -10.50
N SER A 288 -12.75 -3.22 -10.66
CA SER A 288 -13.89 -2.57 -10.02
C SER A 288 -13.75 -2.62 -8.50
N PRO A 289 -14.40 -1.73 -7.74
CA PRO A 289 -14.37 -1.77 -6.27
C PRO A 289 -14.73 -3.13 -5.68
N GLU A 290 -15.70 -3.83 -6.26
CA GLU A 290 -16.17 -5.15 -5.82
C GLU A 290 -15.11 -6.22 -6.09
N ALA A 291 -14.62 -6.29 -7.33
CA ALA A 291 -13.60 -7.25 -7.73
C ALA A 291 -12.28 -7.02 -6.96
N LEU A 292 -11.93 -5.74 -6.72
CA LEU A 292 -10.77 -5.34 -5.94
C LEU A 292 -10.87 -5.80 -4.48
N ASN A 293 -12.03 -5.54 -3.82
CA ASN A 293 -12.26 -5.95 -2.45
C ASN A 293 -12.19 -7.49 -2.33
N ALA A 294 -12.88 -8.23 -3.20
CA ALA A 294 -12.86 -9.68 -3.19
C ALA A 294 -11.44 -10.25 -3.37
N ARG A 295 -10.62 -9.64 -4.23
CA ARG A 295 -9.23 -10.06 -4.40
C ARG A 295 -8.38 -9.76 -3.16
N MET A 296 -8.54 -8.56 -2.56
CA MET A 296 -7.84 -8.19 -1.32
C MET A 296 -8.22 -9.11 -0.16
N GLU A 297 -9.51 -9.46 -0.02
CA GLU A 297 -9.95 -10.40 1.02
C GLU A 297 -9.21 -11.74 0.94
N ARG A 298 -9.10 -12.33 -0.26
CA ARG A 298 -8.37 -13.58 -0.45
C ARG A 298 -6.90 -13.46 -0.05
N MET A 299 -6.23 -12.36 -0.45
CA MET A 299 -4.84 -12.11 -0.09
C MET A 299 -4.66 -11.93 1.42
N ILE A 300 -5.58 -11.21 2.07
CA ILE A 300 -5.58 -10.99 3.52
C ILE A 300 -5.81 -12.30 4.27
N LEU A 301 -6.75 -13.13 3.81
CA LEU A 301 -7.05 -14.43 4.43
C LEU A 301 -5.87 -15.41 4.37
N ALA A 302 -4.99 -15.28 3.38
CA ALA A 302 -3.76 -16.08 3.30
C ALA A 302 -2.73 -15.71 4.39
N SER A 303 -2.70 -14.45 4.86
CA SER A 303 -1.77 -13.98 5.91
C SER A 303 -2.45 -12.98 6.86
N PRO A 304 -3.55 -13.40 7.54
CA PRO A 304 -4.48 -12.48 8.19
C PRO A 304 -3.87 -11.66 9.32
N HIS A 305 -2.86 -12.19 10.03
CA HIS A 305 -2.24 -11.47 11.15
C HIS A 305 -1.36 -10.30 10.69
N GLN A 306 -0.91 -10.31 9.43
CA GLN A 306 -0.04 -9.26 8.89
C GLN A 306 -0.80 -8.08 8.27
N TYR A 307 -2.13 -8.15 8.17
CA TYR A 307 -2.94 -7.04 7.68
C TYR A 307 -3.13 -5.95 8.74
N LEU A 308 -3.20 -4.69 8.31
CA LEU A 308 -3.30 -3.52 9.19
C LEU A 308 -4.74 -3.32 9.70
N TRP A 309 -5.23 -4.23 10.55
CA TRP A 309 -6.57 -4.20 11.12
C TRP A 309 -6.90 -2.97 11.98
N GLY A 310 -5.90 -2.20 12.39
CA GLY A 310 -6.08 -0.98 13.17
C GLY A 310 -6.68 0.18 12.38
N TYR A 311 -6.72 0.11 11.04
CA TYR A 311 -7.31 1.13 10.21
C TYR A 311 -8.84 1.05 10.21
N ASN A 312 -9.52 2.23 10.22
CA ASN A 312 -10.98 2.29 10.13
C ASN A 312 -11.44 2.20 8.67
N ARG A 313 -11.49 0.98 8.13
CA ARG A 313 -11.84 0.69 6.73
C ARG A 313 -13.30 1.01 6.41
N TYR A 314 -14.18 0.95 7.40
CA TYR A 314 -15.63 1.11 7.25
C TYR A 314 -16.12 2.51 7.61
N LYS A 315 -15.24 3.48 7.73
CA LYS A 315 -15.65 4.87 7.96
C LYS A 315 -16.33 5.44 6.71
N ARG A 316 -17.40 6.17 6.92
CA ARG A 316 -18.03 6.98 5.89
C ARG A 316 -17.26 8.30 5.74
N PRO A 317 -16.80 8.68 4.53
CA PRO A 317 -16.24 10.02 4.31
C PRO A 317 -17.30 11.12 4.55
N HIS A 318 -16.86 12.28 4.97
CA HIS A 318 -17.75 13.44 5.09
C HIS A 318 -18.36 13.77 3.72
N GLY A 319 -19.68 14.05 3.69
CA GLY A 319 -20.40 14.38 2.45
C GLY A 319 -20.78 13.17 1.57
N VAL A 320 -20.41 11.95 1.93
CA VAL A 320 -20.85 10.75 1.19
C VAL A 320 -22.16 10.23 1.77
N VAL A 321 -23.15 9.98 0.88
CA VAL A 321 -24.40 9.29 1.25
C VAL A 321 -24.06 7.85 1.68
N GLY A 322 -24.77 7.31 2.67
CA GLY A 322 -24.58 5.93 3.11
C GLY A 322 -24.89 4.92 2.01
N PRO A 323 -24.50 3.65 2.18
CA PRO A 323 -24.80 2.61 1.19
C PRO A 323 -26.31 2.44 1.01
N SER A 324 -26.75 2.26 -0.23
CA SER A 324 -28.14 1.94 -0.59
C SER A 324 -28.56 0.58 -0.04
N ALA A 325 -29.84 0.23 -0.15
CA ALA A 325 -30.33 -1.09 0.28
C ALA A 325 -29.62 -2.23 -0.48
N ASP A 326 -29.39 -2.05 -1.79
CA ASP A 326 -28.73 -3.04 -2.65
C ASP A 326 -27.23 -3.20 -2.36
N GLU A 327 -26.61 -2.19 -1.76
CA GLU A 327 -25.20 -2.19 -1.34
C GLU A 327 -25.01 -2.71 0.10
N ARG A 328 -26.08 -3.12 0.78
CA ARG A 328 -26.04 -3.74 2.10
C ARG A 328 -26.12 -5.26 1.98
N PRO A 329 -25.52 -6.02 2.92
CA PRO A 329 -25.73 -7.46 2.95
C PRO A 329 -27.23 -7.74 3.08
N ALA A 330 -27.74 -8.71 2.31
CA ALA A 330 -29.05 -9.26 2.56
C ALA A 330 -29.12 -9.61 4.06
N ALA A 331 -30.14 -9.11 4.77
CA ALA A 331 -30.29 -9.41 6.18
C ALA A 331 -30.18 -10.92 6.35
N ALA A 332 -29.15 -11.37 7.06
CA ALA A 332 -28.98 -12.79 7.32
C ALA A 332 -30.28 -13.26 7.97
N SER A 333 -31.05 -14.08 7.25
CA SER A 333 -32.19 -14.79 7.81
C SER A 333 -31.66 -15.50 9.05
N GLN A 334 -32.12 -15.05 10.22
CA GLN A 334 -31.77 -15.71 11.47
C GLN A 334 -32.12 -17.18 11.29
N PRO A 335 -31.20 -18.12 11.57
CA PRO A 335 -31.56 -19.53 11.58
C PRO A 335 -32.72 -19.65 12.56
N SER A 336 -33.86 -20.11 12.07
CA SER A 336 -35.04 -20.43 12.87
C SER A 336 -34.56 -21.33 14.01
N SER A 337 -34.74 -20.88 15.24
CA SER A 337 -34.40 -21.61 16.44
C SER A 337 -35.04 -22.99 16.34
N PRO A 338 -34.31 -24.12 16.52
CA PRO A 338 -34.89 -25.42 16.50
C PRO A 338 -35.91 -25.51 17.65
N THR A 339 -37.16 -25.80 17.32
CA THR A 339 -38.21 -26.11 18.28
C THR A 339 -37.73 -27.29 19.12
N PRO A 340 -37.71 -27.18 20.47
CA PRO A 340 -37.32 -28.31 21.30
C PRO A 340 -38.32 -29.48 21.13
N PRO A 341 -37.86 -30.72 21.03
CA PRO A 341 -38.75 -31.87 20.92
C PRO A 341 -39.61 -31.99 22.18
N GLY A 342 -40.92 -32.12 21.96
CA GLY A 342 -41.91 -32.24 23.03
C GLY A 342 -41.61 -33.45 23.93
N VAL A 343 -41.55 -33.18 25.23
CA VAL A 343 -41.49 -34.21 26.28
C VAL A 343 -42.89 -34.85 26.37
N PRO A 344 -43.03 -36.19 26.24
CA PRO A 344 -44.31 -36.85 26.49
C PRO A 344 -44.62 -36.77 27.97
N ARG A 345 -45.81 -36.27 28.31
CA ARG A 345 -46.35 -36.35 29.67
C ARG A 345 -46.84 -37.79 29.89
N ALA A 346 -46.29 -38.44 30.90
CA ALA A 346 -46.84 -39.64 31.54
C ALA A 346 -47.88 -39.26 32.57
#